data_1d5feb021997f7ec2169ffd4a9ab48c0
#
_entry.id   1d5feb021997f7ec2169ffd4a9ab48c0
#
_cell.length_a   1.000
_cell.length_b   1.000
_cell.length_c   1.000
_cell.angle_alpha   90.00
_cell.angle_beta   90.00
_cell.angle_gamma   90.00
#
_symmetry.space_group_name_H-M   'P 1'
#
loop_
_entity.id
_entity.type
_entity.pdbx_description
1 polymer ?
#
loop_
_entity_poly.entity_id
_entity_poly.type
_entity_poly.pdbx_seq_one_letter_code
_entity_poly.pdbx_strand_id
1 'polypeptide(L)'
;MRRTLACLFLLLVLVACQPTATATPEPGTVVPYQTMPPTQTPSVIPALTEIILPTPTMYTYTVVQGDTFISIAQKAGVTLQALQAANPGVSATALSVGTKLVIPTGAAVPGEPTATAAALPVLQAHCWAETTGGLWCFGLVHNDYAETLENISAQFALLDQGGQTIASQVVYGLLDILPAQAAMPLAAHFAGPVQADAAVRVQVLTAIRLLPGDARYLPVQFENTLVSVEADGQTAEASGRVLLTGTGKANTVWVLASAYDADGNVVGVRRWESTAALNAGASVAFNYPVFSVGPGIARVEFLAEARP
;
A
#
# COMPACT_ATOMS: atom_id res chain seq x y z
N MET A 1 -22.07 29.31 66.77
CA MET A 1 -23.37 29.63 67.33
C MET A 1 -24.45 29.08 66.44
N ARG A 2 -25.27 28.23 67.02
CA ARG A 2 -26.70 27.91 66.77
C ARG A 2 -26.96 27.25 65.46
N ARG A 3 -27.25 25.87 65.41
CA ARG A 3 -28.52 25.24 65.86
C ARG A 3 -29.63 25.74 64.96
N THR A 4 -30.37 24.93 64.18
CA THR A 4 -31.34 23.88 64.55
C THR A 4 -31.90 23.31 63.26
N LEU A 5 -32.20 22.13 63.18
CA LEU A 5 -33.31 21.20 63.47
C LEU A 5 -33.96 20.77 62.15
N ALA A 6 -33.82 19.55 61.74
CA ALA A 6 -34.68 18.40 61.99
C ALA A 6 -36.15 18.59 61.57
N CYS A 7 -36.59 17.73 60.66
CA CYS A 7 -37.88 17.00 60.63
C CYS A 7 -37.95 16.22 59.33
N LEU A 8 -37.66 14.97 59.27
CA LEU A 8 -38.52 13.83 59.53
C LEU A 8 -39.93 13.96 58.87
N PHE A 9 -40.09 13.36 57.69
CA PHE A 9 -41.39 12.88 57.26
C PHE A 9 -41.19 11.53 56.52
N LEU A 10 -41.42 10.49 57.35
CA LEU A 10 -41.58 9.12 56.95
C LEU A 10 -43.04 8.98 56.48
N LEU A 11 -43.27 8.80 55.18
CA LEU A 11 -44.59 8.41 54.68
C LEU A 11 -44.47 7.04 54.05
N LEU A 12 -44.88 6.05 54.84
CA LEU A 12 -45.17 4.70 54.45
C LEU A 12 -46.37 4.72 53.47
N VAL A 13 -46.16 4.34 52.23
CA VAL A 13 -47.23 3.98 51.32
C VAL A 13 -47.18 2.47 51.16
N LEU A 14 -48.10 1.80 51.89
CA LEU A 14 -48.47 0.41 51.67
C LEU A 14 -49.29 0.33 50.40
N VAL A 15 -48.70 -0.17 49.32
CA VAL A 15 -49.45 -0.60 48.13
C VAL A 15 -49.76 -2.07 48.28
N ALA A 16 -51.07 -2.34 48.50
CA ALA A 16 -51.64 -3.67 48.58
C ALA A 16 -51.50 -4.42 47.24
N CYS A 17 -50.88 -5.58 47.28
CA CYS A 17 -50.94 -6.57 46.19
C CYS A 17 -52.38 -7.09 46.05
N GLN A 18 -53.05 -6.77 44.96
CA GLN A 18 -54.26 -7.50 44.56
C GLN A 18 -53.84 -8.72 43.71
N PRO A 19 -54.33 -9.92 43.98
CA PRO A 19 -54.11 -11.07 43.13
C PRO A 19 -54.95 -10.91 41.86
N THR A 20 -54.26 -10.83 40.73
CA THR A 20 -54.84 -10.87 39.40
C THR A 20 -55.39 -12.31 39.18
N ALA A 21 -56.65 -12.45 38.97
CA ALA A 21 -57.30 -13.72 38.63
C ALA A 21 -56.72 -14.20 37.29
N THR A 22 -56.12 -15.39 37.32
CA THR A 22 -55.65 -16.10 36.12
C THR A 22 -56.87 -16.56 35.35
N ALA A 23 -57.15 -15.98 34.22
CA ALA A 23 -58.13 -16.47 33.26
C ALA A 23 -57.64 -17.79 32.70
N THR A 24 -58.42 -18.84 32.93
CA THR A 24 -58.21 -20.15 32.31
C THR A 24 -58.42 -20.03 30.82
N PRO A 25 -57.46 -20.39 29.95
CA PRO A 25 -57.72 -20.40 28.53
C PRO A 25 -58.72 -21.50 28.17
N GLU A 26 -59.72 -21.11 27.41
CA GLU A 26 -60.65 -22.07 26.78
C GLU A 26 -59.84 -22.96 25.80
N PRO A 27 -60.19 -24.24 25.66
CA PRO A 27 -59.54 -25.13 24.71
C PRO A 27 -59.89 -24.69 23.30
N GLY A 28 -58.95 -24.03 22.67
CA GLY A 28 -59.02 -23.64 21.27
C GLY A 28 -59.08 -24.89 20.39
N THR A 29 -60.05 -24.92 19.52
CA THR A 29 -60.25 -25.96 18.50
C THR A 29 -59.01 -26.02 17.62
N VAL A 30 -58.30 -27.15 17.65
CA VAL A 30 -57.12 -27.39 16.80
C VAL A 30 -57.62 -27.59 15.37
N VAL A 31 -57.42 -26.61 14.51
CA VAL A 31 -57.64 -26.78 13.08
C VAL A 31 -56.47 -27.60 12.54
N PRO A 32 -56.69 -28.74 11.88
CA PRO A 32 -55.58 -29.51 11.33
C PRO A 32 -54.80 -28.71 10.28
N TYR A 33 -53.53 -28.56 10.54
CA TYR A 33 -52.58 -27.91 9.61
C TYR A 33 -52.45 -28.77 8.36
N GLN A 34 -53.01 -28.30 7.25
CA GLN A 34 -52.75 -28.93 5.96
C GLN A 34 -51.32 -28.59 5.55
N THR A 35 -50.41 -29.56 5.65
CA THR A 35 -49.08 -29.46 5.09
C THR A 35 -49.19 -29.38 3.58
N MET A 36 -48.93 -28.19 3.03
CA MET A 36 -48.69 -28.07 1.59
C MET A 36 -47.44 -28.90 1.24
N PRO A 37 -47.49 -29.70 0.16
CA PRO A 37 -46.29 -30.36 -0.31
C PRO A 37 -45.22 -29.29 -0.64
N PRO A 38 -43.94 -29.54 -0.32
CA PRO A 38 -42.87 -28.58 -0.64
C PRO A 38 -42.86 -28.35 -2.15
N THR A 39 -43.13 -27.12 -2.56
CA THR A 39 -42.91 -26.68 -3.92
C THR A 39 -41.42 -26.81 -4.18
N GLN A 40 -41.03 -27.76 -5.00
CA GLN A 40 -39.64 -27.87 -5.45
C GLN A 40 -39.32 -26.65 -6.29
N THR A 41 -38.65 -25.68 -5.67
CA THR A 41 -38.03 -24.60 -6.41
C THR A 41 -36.94 -25.21 -7.31
N PRO A 42 -37.01 -25.09 -8.63
CA PRO A 42 -35.92 -25.59 -9.47
C PRO A 42 -34.64 -24.84 -9.04
N SER A 43 -33.72 -25.64 -8.48
CA SER A 43 -32.35 -25.14 -8.22
C SER A 43 -31.73 -24.83 -9.58
N VAL A 44 -31.76 -23.54 -9.95
CA VAL A 44 -30.97 -23.06 -11.05
C VAL A 44 -29.52 -23.14 -10.58
N ILE A 45 -28.83 -24.22 -10.95
CA ILE A 45 -27.38 -24.29 -10.85
C ILE A 45 -26.89 -23.20 -11.81
N PRO A 46 -26.29 -22.09 -11.30
CA PRO A 46 -25.68 -21.15 -12.24
C PRO A 46 -24.65 -21.94 -13.02
N ALA A 47 -24.84 -22.03 -14.33
CA ALA A 47 -23.79 -22.53 -15.22
C ALA A 47 -22.55 -21.72 -14.89
N LEU A 48 -21.47 -22.39 -14.46
CA LEU A 48 -20.16 -21.77 -14.30
C LEU A 48 -19.87 -21.15 -15.66
N THR A 49 -20.03 -19.83 -15.74
CA THR A 49 -19.57 -19.07 -16.89
C THR A 49 -18.07 -19.30 -16.91
N GLU A 50 -17.64 -20.08 -17.86
CA GLU A 50 -16.21 -20.29 -18.11
C GLU A 50 -15.62 -18.91 -18.34
N ILE A 51 -14.85 -18.42 -17.34
CA ILE A 51 -14.09 -17.18 -17.48
C ILE A 51 -13.04 -17.53 -18.51
N ILE A 52 -13.29 -17.13 -19.77
CA ILE A 52 -12.29 -17.18 -20.82
C ILE A 52 -11.21 -16.17 -20.37
N LEU A 53 -10.19 -16.67 -19.68
CA LEU A 53 -8.98 -15.88 -19.43
C LEU A 53 -8.46 -15.44 -20.79
N PRO A 54 -8.22 -14.14 -21.00
CA PRO A 54 -7.64 -13.68 -22.25
C PRO A 54 -6.35 -14.44 -22.48
N THR A 55 -6.23 -15.09 -23.64
CA THR A 55 -4.99 -15.74 -24.06
C THR A 55 -3.88 -14.69 -23.94
N PRO A 56 -2.77 -14.97 -23.21
CA PRO A 56 -1.71 -14.00 -23.06
C PRO A 56 -1.22 -13.59 -24.44
N THR A 57 -1.39 -12.32 -24.78
CA THR A 57 -0.89 -11.76 -26.04
C THR A 57 0.63 -11.79 -25.96
N MET A 58 1.26 -12.62 -26.79
CA MET A 58 2.72 -12.69 -26.84
C MET A 58 3.25 -11.33 -27.31
N TYR A 59 3.93 -10.63 -26.41
CA TYR A 59 4.61 -9.38 -26.75
C TYR A 59 5.90 -9.73 -27.48
N THR A 60 6.11 -9.15 -28.68
CA THR A 60 7.33 -9.37 -29.47
C THR A 60 8.15 -8.08 -29.53
N TYR A 61 9.46 -8.21 -29.33
CA TYR A 61 10.43 -7.13 -29.47
C TYR A 61 11.27 -7.34 -30.74
N THR A 62 11.47 -6.30 -31.55
CA THR A 62 12.34 -6.37 -32.71
C THR A 62 13.71 -5.81 -32.33
N VAL A 63 14.75 -6.63 -32.47
CA VAL A 63 16.13 -6.28 -32.14
C VAL A 63 16.61 -5.12 -32.98
N VAL A 64 17.18 -4.10 -32.33
CA VAL A 64 17.82 -2.95 -32.98
C VAL A 64 19.32 -3.00 -32.81
N GLN A 65 20.05 -2.15 -33.55
CA GLN A 65 21.51 -2.09 -33.47
C GLN A 65 21.98 -1.74 -32.05
N GLY A 66 22.92 -2.54 -31.53
CA GLY A 66 23.46 -2.38 -30.17
C GLY A 66 22.71 -3.16 -29.09
N ASP A 67 21.61 -3.83 -29.44
CA ASP A 67 20.93 -4.67 -28.48
C ASP A 67 21.68 -5.98 -28.22
N THR A 68 21.55 -6.42 -26.96
CA THR A 68 21.97 -7.75 -26.50
C THR A 68 20.80 -8.40 -25.77
N PHE A 69 20.81 -9.73 -25.61
CA PHE A 69 19.79 -10.42 -24.81
C PHE A 69 19.69 -9.82 -23.40
N ILE A 70 20.82 -9.43 -22.80
CA ILE A 70 20.85 -8.81 -21.46
C ILE A 70 20.15 -7.45 -21.47
N SER A 71 20.51 -6.59 -22.44
CA SER A 71 19.89 -5.25 -22.51
C SER A 71 18.40 -5.31 -22.82
N ILE A 72 17.97 -6.25 -23.65
CA ILE A 72 16.54 -6.46 -23.96
C ILE A 72 15.79 -7.01 -22.75
N ALA A 73 16.37 -7.98 -22.03
CA ALA A 73 15.78 -8.52 -20.81
C ALA A 73 15.57 -7.43 -19.76
N GLN A 74 16.58 -6.56 -19.55
CA GLN A 74 16.50 -5.41 -18.65
C GLN A 74 15.42 -4.41 -19.08
N LYS A 75 15.39 -4.03 -20.36
CA LYS A 75 14.36 -3.13 -20.92
C LYS A 75 12.95 -3.69 -20.79
N ALA A 76 12.81 -5.01 -20.92
CA ALA A 76 11.52 -5.69 -20.85
C ALA A 76 11.12 -6.11 -19.43
N GLY A 77 11.97 -5.93 -18.42
CA GLY A 77 11.71 -6.31 -17.02
C GLY A 77 11.59 -7.83 -16.83
N VAL A 78 12.30 -8.63 -17.65
CA VAL A 78 12.33 -10.09 -17.57
C VAL A 78 13.75 -10.58 -17.30
N THR A 79 13.89 -11.81 -16.75
CA THR A 79 15.21 -12.39 -16.57
C THR A 79 15.82 -12.78 -17.92
N LEU A 80 17.16 -12.73 -18.02
CA LEU A 80 17.88 -13.20 -19.20
C LEU A 80 17.52 -14.65 -19.54
N GLN A 81 17.42 -15.49 -18.53
CA GLN A 81 17.07 -16.90 -18.66
C GLN A 81 15.65 -17.10 -19.20
N ALA A 82 14.67 -16.33 -18.69
CA ALA A 82 13.29 -16.37 -19.18
C ALA A 82 13.21 -15.93 -20.65
N LEU A 83 13.94 -14.87 -21.02
CA LEU A 83 14.00 -14.40 -22.39
C LEU A 83 14.65 -15.44 -23.32
N GLN A 84 15.72 -16.10 -22.90
CA GLN A 84 16.37 -17.18 -23.65
C GLN A 84 15.45 -18.40 -23.78
N ALA A 85 14.80 -18.81 -22.71
CA ALA A 85 13.86 -19.92 -22.71
C ALA A 85 12.65 -19.68 -23.65
N ALA A 86 12.19 -18.44 -23.74
CA ALA A 86 11.10 -18.06 -24.66
C ALA A 86 11.57 -17.99 -26.13
N ASN A 87 12.89 -18.00 -26.39
CA ASN A 87 13.49 -17.86 -27.71
C ASN A 87 14.58 -18.95 -27.99
N PRO A 88 14.24 -20.22 -27.88
CA PRO A 88 15.24 -21.31 -27.92
C PRO A 88 15.99 -21.44 -29.28
N GLY A 89 15.44 -20.84 -30.35
CA GLY A 89 16.07 -20.84 -31.68
C GLY A 89 16.98 -19.65 -31.97
N VAL A 90 17.16 -18.72 -30.99
CA VAL A 90 17.96 -17.51 -31.20
C VAL A 90 19.24 -17.57 -30.36
N SER A 91 20.38 -17.43 -31.02
CA SER A 91 21.67 -17.43 -30.31
C SER A 91 21.86 -16.14 -29.53
N ALA A 92 22.14 -16.27 -28.24
CA ALA A 92 22.40 -15.12 -27.36
C ALA A 92 23.71 -14.38 -27.72
N THR A 93 24.64 -15.06 -28.38
CA THR A 93 25.94 -14.50 -28.79
C THR A 93 25.96 -14.00 -30.23
N ALA A 94 24.91 -14.25 -31.01
CA ALA A 94 24.83 -13.85 -32.44
C ALA A 94 23.44 -13.27 -32.74
N LEU A 95 23.07 -12.23 -32.03
CA LEU A 95 21.79 -11.55 -32.17
C LEU A 95 21.80 -10.60 -33.36
N SER A 96 21.00 -10.91 -34.39
CA SER A 96 20.93 -10.10 -35.60
C SER A 96 19.87 -8.98 -35.47
N VAL A 97 20.19 -7.79 -35.98
CA VAL A 97 19.22 -6.68 -36.08
C VAL A 97 18.02 -7.13 -36.93
N GLY A 98 16.82 -6.77 -36.49
CA GLY A 98 15.58 -7.17 -37.11
C GLY A 98 15.02 -8.52 -36.64
N THR A 99 15.76 -9.28 -35.81
CA THR A 99 15.24 -10.51 -35.19
C THR A 99 14.06 -10.15 -34.26
N LYS A 100 12.98 -10.92 -34.36
CA LYS A 100 11.84 -10.79 -33.45
C LYS A 100 12.03 -11.75 -32.28
N LEU A 101 12.10 -11.21 -31.09
CA LEU A 101 12.14 -11.97 -29.84
C LEU A 101 10.77 -11.97 -29.18
N VAL A 102 10.34 -13.12 -28.69
CA VAL A 102 9.17 -13.26 -27.82
C VAL A 102 9.60 -12.82 -26.42
N ILE A 103 8.93 -11.81 -25.90
CA ILE A 103 9.11 -11.38 -24.53
C ILE A 103 8.10 -12.14 -23.66
N PRO A 104 8.55 -12.97 -22.70
CA PRO A 104 7.65 -13.72 -21.85
C PRO A 104 6.95 -12.76 -20.89
N THR A 105 5.66 -12.52 -21.11
CA THR A 105 4.83 -11.78 -20.18
C THR A 105 4.22 -12.77 -19.19
N GLY A 106 4.72 -12.80 -17.95
CA GLY A 106 4.13 -13.57 -16.86
C GLY A 106 4.43 -15.07 -16.85
N ALA A 107 5.41 -15.56 -17.58
CA ALA A 107 5.87 -16.95 -17.46
C ALA A 107 6.82 -17.09 -16.26
N ALA A 108 6.32 -17.64 -15.16
CA ALA A 108 7.17 -18.18 -14.11
C ALA A 108 8.04 -19.31 -14.72
N VAL A 109 9.37 -19.20 -14.57
CA VAL A 109 10.29 -20.29 -14.98
C VAL A 109 10.06 -21.46 -14.01
N PRO A 110 9.79 -22.69 -14.51
CA PRO A 110 9.67 -23.85 -13.62
C PRO A 110 10.98 -24.06 -12.86
N GLY A 111 10.95 -23.89 -11.54
CA GLY A 111 12.11 -24.12 -10.66
C GLY A 111 12.73 -22.86 -10.05
N GLU A 112 12.42 -21.66 -10.52
CA GLU A 112 12.71 -20.44 -9.75
C GLU A 112 11.56 -20.14 -8.78
N PRO A 113 11.85 -19.68 -7.56
CA PRO A 113 10.79 -19.28 -6.65
C PRO A 113 9.99 -18.16 -7.30
N THR A 114 8.74 -18.45 -7.65
CA THR A 114 7.82 -17.47 -8.21
C THR A 114 7.65 -16.36 -7.19
N ALA A 115 7.97 -15.13 -7.59
CA ALA A 115 7.72 -13.97 -6.76
C ALA A 115 6.23 -13.94 -6.38
N THR A 116 5.93 -14.21 -5.12
CA THR A 116 4.55 -14.22 -4.63
C THR A 116 4.13 -12.78 -4.37
N ALA A 117 3.09 -12.34 -5.07
CA ALA A 117 2.47 -11.06 -4.77
C ALA A 117 1.98 -11.06 -3.32
N ALA A 118 2.35 -10.04 -2.56
CA ALA A 118 1.92 -9.86 -1.18
C ALA A 118 0.71 -8.91 -1.16
N ALA A 119 -0.33 -9.27 -0.39
CA ALA A 119 -1.42 -8.35 -0.12
C ALA A 119 -0.96 -7.37 0.96
N LEU A 120 -0.96 -6.07 0.66
CA LEU A 120 -0.59 -5.03 1.61
C LEU A 120 -1.82 -4.26 2.06
N PRO A 121 -2.03 -4.08 3.38
CA PRO A 121 -3.05 -3.19 3.88
C PRO A 121 -2.69 -1.72 3.56
N VAL A 122 -3.69 -0.96 3.17
CA VAL A 122 -3.65 0.50 3.10
C VAL A 122 -4.22 1.02 4.42
N LEU A 123 -3.36 1.53 5.29
CA LEU A 123 -3.75 1.99 6.63
C LEU A 123 -4.55 3.29 6.58
N GLN A 124 -4.23 4.15 5.62
CA GLN A 124 -4.92 5.41 5.38
C GLN A 124 -4.81 5.82 3.92
N ALA A 125 -5.80 6.58 3.46
CA ALA A 125 -5.78 7.26 2.17
C ALA A 125 -6.41 8.64 2.37
N HIS A 126 -5.67 9.71 2.07
CA HIS A 126 -6.10 11.08 2.28
C HIS A 126 -5.56 12.00 1.17
N CYS A 127 -6.34 13.05 0.83
CA CYS A 127 -5.91 14.05 -0.14
C CYS A 127 -5.93 15.44 0.49
N TRP A 128 -4.96 16.26 0.09
CA TRP A 128 -4.83 17.66 0.47
C TRP A 128 -4.99 18.52 -0.78
N ALA A 129 -5.87 19.52 -0.71
CA ALA A 129 -6.14 20.43 -1.82
C ALA A 129 -5.04 21.49 -1.94
N GLU A 130 -4.58 21.70 -3.17
CA GLU A 130 -3.68 22.81 -3.49
C GLU A 130 -4.44 24.10 -3.82
N THR A 131 -3.79 25.22 -3.62
CA THR A 131 -4.32 26.55 -4.01
C THR A 131 -4.55 26.67 -5.53
N THR A 132 -3.88 25.86 -6.31
CA THR A 132 -4.02 25.76 -7.78
C THR A 132 -5.21 24.93 -8.21
N GLY A 133 -5.94 24.34 -7.27
CA GLY A 133 -7.10 23.47 -7.53
C GLY A 133 -6.74 22.02 -7.83
N GLY A 134 -5.48 21.62 -7.62
CA GLY A 134 -5.04 20.22 -7.66
C GLY A 134 -5.18 19.51 -6.31
N LEU A 135 -4.89 18.22 -6.27
CA LEU A 135 -4.88 17.39 -5.07
C LEU A 135 -3.57 16.60 -4.95
N TRP A 136 -2.92 16.69 -3.79
CA TRP A 136 -1.94 15.71 -3.36
C TRP A 136 -2.62 14.62 -2.54
N CYS A 137 -2.56 13.38 -3.00
CA CYS A 137 -3.15 12.24 -2.33
C CYS A 137 -2.06 11.29 -1.84
N PHE A 138 -2.18 10.85 -0.59
CA PHE A 138 -1.27 9.89 0.03
C PHE A 138 -2.03 8.63 0.41
N GLY A 139 -1.39 7.49 0.18
CA GLY A 139 -1.84 6.19 0.68
C GLY A 139 -0.72 5.56 1.50
N LEU A 140 -0.94 5.31 2.79
CA LEU A 140 0.04 4.67 3.65
C LEU A 140 -0.12 3.16 3.58
N VAL A 141 0.85 2.47 3.00
CA VAL A 141 0.89 1.00 2.96
C VAL A 141 1.77 0.46 4.08
N HIS A 142 1.39 -0.68 4.65
CA HIS A 142 2.14 -1.32 5.73
C HIS A 142 2.54 -2.74 5.35
N ASN A 143 3.77 -3.11 5.66
CA ASN A 143 4.28 -4.46 5.43
C ASN A 143 4.10 -5.30 6.70
N ASP A 144 3.04 -6.11 6.76
CA ASP A 144 2.76 -7.03 7.87
C ASP A 144 3.59 -8.32 7.83
N TYR A 145 4.38 -8.52 6.76
CA TYR A 145 5.21 -9.72 6.60
C TYR A 145 6.52 -9.60 7.36
N ALA A 146 7.13 -10.74 7.62
CA ALA A 146 8.47 -10.83 8.22
C ALA A 146 9.59 -10.53 7.22
N GLU A 147 9.30 -10.63 5.92
CA GLU A 147 10.23 -10.37 4.85
C GLU A 147 10.09 -8.94 4.33
N THR A 148 11.18 -8.40 3.81
CA THR A 148 11.15 -7.16 3.03
C THR A 148 10.36 -7.39 1.74
N LEU A 149 9.60 -6.39 1.33
CA LEU A 149 8.90 -6.37 0.05
C LEU A 149 9.58 -5.41 -0.92
N GLU A 150 9.46 -5.68 -2.22
CA GLU A 150 9.96 -4.84 -3.30
C GLU A 150 8.89 -4.55 -4.35
N ASN A 151 9.16 -3.58 -5.23
CA ASN A 151 8.29 -3.22 -6.37
C ASN A 151 6.86 -2.90 -5.95
N ILE A 152 6.72 -2.05 -4.94
CA ILE A 152 5.41 -1.62 -4.46
C ILE A 152 4.82 -0.62 -5.45
N SER A 153 3.61 -0.92 -5.94
CA SER A 153 2.82 0.01 -6.72
C SER A 153 1.36 -0.01 -6.31
N ALA A 154 0.68 1.11 -6.51
CA ALA A 154 -0.75 1.21 -6.23
C ALA A 154 -1.46 2.09 -7.27
N GLN A 155 -2.73 1.78 -7.49
CA GLN A 155 -3.65 2.64 -8.21
C GLN A 155 -4.34 3.57 -7.22
N PHE A 156 -4.28 4.86 -7.50
CA PHE A 156 -5.06 5.89 -6.85
C PHE A 156 -6.23 6.26 -7.77
N ALA A 157 -7.44 6.23 -7.25
CA ALA A 157 -8.64 6.64 -7.97
C ALA A 157 -9.38 7.71 -7.16
N LEU A 158 -9.60 8.86 -7.78
CA LEU A 158 -10.47 9.90 -7.24
C LEU A 158 -11.91 9.57 -7.60
N LEU A 159 -12.79 9.70 -6.62
CA LEU A 159 -14.20 9.40 -6.73
C LEU A 159 -15.01 10.68 -6.48
N ASP A 160 -16.05 10.90 -7.27
CA ASP A 160 -17.03 11.93 -6.98
C ASP A 160 -17.97 11.52 -5.83
N GLN A 161 -18.93 12.40 -5.48
CA GLN A 161 -19.93 12.14 -4.44
C GLN A 161 -20.83 10.94 -4.77
N GLY A 162 -20.95 10.56 -6.04
CA GLY A 162 -21.69 9.38 -6.51
C GLY A 162 -20.88 8.09 -6.50
N GLY A 163 -19.59 8.15 -6.09
CA GLY A 163 -18.67 7.02 -6.10
C GLY A 163 -18.12 6.65 -7.49
N GLN A 164 -18.34 7.51 -8.50
CA GLN A 164 -17.78 7.32 -9.85
C GLN A 164 -16.32 7.78 -9.87
N THR A 165 -15.48 7.03 -10.56
CA THR A 165 -14.07 7.41 -10.74
C THR A 165 -13.98 8.57 -11.74
N ILE A 166 -13.46 9.71 -11.28
CA ILE A 166 -13.25 10.93 -12.10
C ILE A 166 -11.82 11.06 -12.60
N ALA A 167 -10.85 10.48 -11.88
CA ALA A 167 -9.45 10.40 -12.31
C ALA A 167 -8.78 9.20 -11.67
N SER A 168 -7.75 8.65 -12.30
CA SER A 168 -6.93 7.61 -11.71
C SER A 168 -5.52 7.62 -12.27
N GLN A 169 -4.55 7.19 -11.46
CA GLN A 169 -3.17 6.98 -11.87
C GLN A 169 -2.51 5.87 -11.06
N VAL A 170 -1.49 5.26 -11.63
CA VAL A 170 -0.64 4.29 -10.96
C VAL A 170 0.60 5.01 -10.45
N VAL A 171 0.94 4.76 -9.19
CA VAL A 171 2.15 5.30 -8.55
C VAL A 171 3.00 4.15 -8.02
N TYR A 172 4.29 4.43 -7.88
CA TYR A 172 5.30 3.50 -7.38
C TYR A 172 5.84 3.96 -6.04
N GLY A 173 6.41 3.05 -5.27
CA GLY A 173 7.12 3.37 -4.03
C GLY A 173 8.21 4.41 -4.26
N LEU A 174 8.40 5.31 -3.31
CA LEU A 174 9.51 6.27 -3.31
C LEU A 174 10.84 5.59 -3.00
N LEU A 175 10.81 4.45 -2.32
CA LEU A 175 11.87 3.45 -2.25
C LEU A 175 11.39 2.20 -3.00
N ASP A 176 12.33 1.42 -3.50
CA ASP A 176 11.98 0.15 -4.18
C ASP A 176 11.68 -0.94 -3.18
N ILE A 177 12.14 -0.81 -1.93
CA ILE A 177 11.85 -1.77 -0.86
C ILE A 177 11.02 -1.15 0.25
N LEU A 178 10.21 -2.03 0.87
CA LEU A 178 9.50 -1.77 2.12
C LEU A 178 9.94 -2.82 3.14
N PRO A 179 10.75 -2.43 4.14
CA PRO A 179 11.23 -3.36 5.16
C PRO A 179 10.11 -4.05 5.92
N ALA A 180 10.40 -5.18 6.53
CA ALA A 180 9.48 -5.90 7.41
C ALA A 180 8.92 -4.98 8.50
N GLN A 181 7.62 -5.05 8.77
CA GLN A 181 6.92 -4.29 9.81
C GLN A 181 7.01 -2.76 9.66
N ALA A 182 7.40 -2.26 8.48
CA ALA A 182 7.48 -0.83 8.19
C ALA A 182 6.24 -0.34 7.42
N ALA A 183 6.02 0.97 7.46
CA ALA A 183 5.02 1.65 6.64
C ALA A 183 5.68 2.63 5.67
N MET A 184 5.18 2.72 4.45
CA MET A 184 5.66 3.64 3.44
C MET A 184 4.49 4.37 2.78
N PRO A 185 4.50 5.71 2.74
CA PRO A 185 3.52 6.44 1.96
C PRO A 185 3.81 6.36 0.47
N LEU A 186 2.74 6.15 -0.29
CA LEU A 186 2.69 6.33 -1.72
C LEU A 186 2.03 7.69 -2.00
N ALA A 187 2.49 8.42 -2.99
CA ALA A 187 2.02 9.76 -3.28
C ALA A 187 1.55 9.88 -4.73
N ALA A 188 0.38 10.49 -4.92
CA ALA A 188 -0.22 10.77 -6.21
C ALA A 188 -0.58 12.25 -6.30
N HIS A 189 -0.21 12.91 -7.40
CA HIS A 189 -0.60 14.29 -7.67
C HIS A 189 -1.61 14.32 -8.81
N PHE A 190 -2.78 14.87 -8.56
CA PHE A 190 -3.81 15.13 -9.57
C PHE A 190 -3.84 16.63 -9.87
N ALA A 191 -3.39 16.99 -11.08
CA ALA A 191 -3.37 18.37 -11.50
C ALA A 191 -4.80 18.92 -11.61
N GLY A 192 -5.00 20.17 -11.18
CA GLY A 192 -6.30 20.83 -11.18
C GLY A 192 -6.79 21.26 -12.58
N PRO A 193 -8.07 21.66 -12.68
CA PRO A 193 -9.03 21.71 -11.56
C PRO A 193 -9.65 20.35 -11.25
N VAL A 194 -9.64 19.96 -9.99
CA VAL A 194 -10.28 18.75 -9.46
C VAL A 194 -11.22 19.15 -8.32
N GLN A 195 -12.29 18.38 -8.08
CA GLN A 195 -13.18 18.62 -6.95
C GLN A 195 -12.40 18.44 -5.63
N ALA A 196 -12.39 19.48 -4.80
CA ALA A 196 -11.61 19.49 -3.56
C ALA A 196 -12.10 18.47 -2.50
N ASP A 197 -13.35 18.04 -2.61
CA ASP A 197 -14.03 17.04 -1.77
C ASP A 197 -14.06 15.64 -2.39
N ALA A 198 -13.31 15.41 -3.48
CA ALA A 198 -13.21 14.09 -4.09
C ALA A 198 -12.63 13.09 -3.08
N ALA A 199 -13.30 11.96 -2.93
CA ALA A 199 -12.78 10.86 -2.13
C ALA A 199 -11.65 10.15 -2.90
N VAL A 200 -10.67 9.59 -2.17
CA VAL A 200 -9.61 8.79 -2.77
C VAL A 200 -9.75 7.32 -2.39
N ARG A 201 -9.60 6.44 -3.36
CA ARG A 201 -9.45 5.00 -3.16
C ARG A 201 -8.06 4.58 -3.63
N VAL A 202 -7.36 3.87 -2.76
CA VAL A 202 -6.02 3.35 -3.05
C VAL A 202 -6.10 1.82 -3.09
N GLN A 203 -5.58 1.24 -4.15
CA GLN A 203 -5.49 -0.21 -4.32
C GLN A 203 -4.06 -0.58 -4.67
N VAL A 204 -3.42 -1.39 -3.82
CA VAL A 204 -2.10 -1.94 -4.11
C VAL A 204 -2.21 -2.91 -5.29
N LEU A 205 -1.35 -2.73 -6.28
CA LEU A 205 -1.29 -3.54 -7.49
C LEU A 205 -0.19 -4.58 -7.42
N THR A 206 0.99 -4.16 -6.95
CA THR A 206 2.16 -5.03 -6.81
C THR A 206 2.83 -4.82 -5.47
N ALA A 207 3.29 -5.90 -4.88
CA ALA A 207 4.23 -5.97 -3.77
C ALA A 207 4.83 -7.37 -3.80
N ILE A 208 6.13 -7.49 -3.93
CA ILE A 208 6.81 -8.76 -4.16
C ILE A 208 7.71 -9.06 -2.97
N ARG A 209 7.68 -10.27 -2.45
CA ARG A 209 8.55 -10.67 -1.35
C ARG A 209 9.99 -10.79 -1.86
N LEU A 210 10.89 -10.08 -1.19
CA LEU A 210 12.31 -10.16 -1.46
C LEU A 210 12.85 -11.50 -0.95
N LEU A 211 13.64 -12.17 -1.78
CA LEU A 211 14.25 -13.43 -1.37
C LEU A 211 15.33 -13.21 -0.31
N PRO A 212 15.44 -14.10 0.68
CA PRO A 212 16.52 -14.03 1.67
C PRO A 212 17.89 -14.03 0.98
N GLY A 213 18.77 -13.10 1.38
CA GLY A 213 20.12 -13.01 0.84
C GLY A 213 20.20 -12.30 -0.53
N ASP A 214 19.17 -11.62 -0.97
CA ASP A 214 19.21 -10.80 -2.19
C ASP A 214 20.25 -9.69 -2.07
N ALA A 215 21.24 -9.71 -2.96
CA ALA A 215 22.37 -8.80 -2.92
C ALA A 215 22.12 -7.44 -3.57
N ARG A 216 20.93 -7.22 -4.15
CA ARG A 216 20.55 -5.91 -4.77
C ARG A 216 20.34 -4.82 -3.73
N TYR A 217 20.09 -5.20 -2.48
CA TYR A 217 19.83 -4.28 -1.38
C TYR A 217 20.75 -4.60 -0.21
N LEU A 218 21.39 -3.57 0.30
CA LEU A 218 22.36 -3.70 1.36
C LEU A 218 21.76 -3.22 2.69
N PRO A 219 22.02 -3.92 3.81
CA PRO A 219 21.47 -3.54 5.10
C PRO A 219 22.06 -2.22 5.59
N VAL A 220 21.20 -1.35 6.08
CA VAL A 220 21.55 -0.03 6.62
C VAL A 220 20.89 0.21 7.97
N GLN A 221 21.47 1.12 8.75
CA GLN A 221 20.91 1.61 10.00
C GLN A 221 21.01 3.13 10.06
N PHE A 222 20.05 3.75 10.75
CA PHE A 222 20.10 5.18 11.03
C PHE A 222 20.92 5.46 12.27
N GLU A 223 21.67 6.57 12.23
CA GLU A 223 22.43 7.11 13.37
C GLU A 223 22.10 8.59 13.54
N ASN A 224 21.88 9.00 14.78
CA ASN A 224 21.74 10.42 15.17
C ASN A 224 20.70 11.18 14.32
N THR A 225 19.53 10.57 14.09
CA THR A 225 18.45 11.26 13.38
C THR A 225 17.89 12.38 14.24
N LEU A 226 17.69 13.54 13.61
CA LEU A 226 17.11 14.72 14.21
C LEU A 226 16.08 15.31 13.25
N VAL A 227 14.96 15.75 13.80
CA VAL A 227 13.91 16.49 13.09
C VAL A 227 13.71 17.83 13.82
N SER A 228 13.80 18.91 13.07
CA SER A 228 13.49 20.26 13.56
C SER A 228 12.34 20.83 12.75
N VAL A 229 11.15 20.93 13.36
CA VAL A 229 9.97 21.54 12.72
C VAL A 229 10.06 23.06 12.87
N GLU A 230 9.89 23.79 11.78
CA GLU A 230 9.86 25.24 11.78
C GLU A 230 8.61 25.79 12.49
N ALA A 231 8.66 27.06 12.89
CA ALA A 231 7.60 27.68 13.69
C ALA A 231 6.24 27.73 13.00
N ASP A 232 6.21 27.73 11.66
CA ASP A 232 4.98 27.68 10.87
C ASP A 232 4.38 26.25 10.76
N GLY A 233 5.13 25.25 11.17
CA GLY A 233 4.74 23.85 11.07
C GLY A 233 4.74 23.29 9.65
N GLN A 234 5.04 24.09 8.62
CA GLN A 234 4.92 23.66 7.22
C GLN A 234 6.19 23.02 6.69
N THR A 235 7.30 23.23 7.37
CA THR A 235 8.62 22.69 6.98
C THR A 235 9.24 21.98 8.18
N ALA A 236 9.89 20.87 7.93
CA ALA A 236 10.75 20.21 8.90
C ALA A 236 12.10 19.88 8.27
N GLU A 237 13.20 20.28 8.92
CA GLU A 237 14.55 19.85 8.56
C GLU A 237 14.79 18.45 9.11
N ALA A 238 15.06 17.51 8.20
CA ALA A 238 15.34 16.12 8.47
C ALA A 238 16.85 15.87 8.30
N SER A 239 17.52 15.45 9.36
CA SER A 239 18.97 15.20 9.33
C SER A 239 19.35 13.92 10.06
N GLY A 240 20.54 13.40 9.76
CA GLY A 240 21.08 12.19 10.36
C GLY A 240 22.19 11.57 9.54
N ARG A 241 22.46 10.31 9.82
CA ARG A 241 23.42 9.50 9.08
C ARG A 241 22.83 8.15 8.75
N VAL A 242 23.21 7.59 7.61
CA VAL A 242 22.95 6.20 7.25
C VAL A 242 24.24 5.43 7.29
N LEU A 243 24.33 4.44 8.18
CA LEU A 243 25.44 3.50 8.32
C LEU A 243 25.18 2.27 7.45
N LEU A 244 26.14 1.88 6.61
CA LEU A 244 26.11 0.61 5.89
C LEU A 244 26.61 -0.50 6.79
N THR A 245 25.69 -1.36 7.26
CA THR A 245 26.04 -2.46 8.20
C THR A 245 26.46 -3.75 7.51
N GLY A 246 26.19 -3.88 6.21
CA GLY A 246 26.59 -5.02 5.38
C GLY A 246 28.07 -5.02 5.00
N THR A 247 28.50 -6.09 4.35
CA THR A 247 29.90 -6.28 3.88
C THR A 247 30.14 -5.74 2.46
N GLY A 248 29.07 -5.33 1.77
CA GLY A 248 29.14 -4.81 0.41
C GLY A 248 29.56 -3.35 0.36
N LYS A 249 29.64 -2.82 -0.87
CA LYS A 249 29.82 -1.41 -1.15
C LYS A 249 28.53 -0.89 -1.76
N ALA A 250 27.95 0.19 -1.22
CA ALA A 250 26.82 0.87 -1.81
C ALA A 250 27.31 1.97 -2.77
N ASN A 251 26.70 2.06 -3.94
CA ASN A 251 26.90 3.14 -4.89
C ASN A 251 25.77 4.17 -4.82
N THR A 252 24.63 3.80 -4.25
CA THR A 252 23.48 4.67 -4.05
C THR A 252 22.88 4.44 -2.67
N VAL A 253 22.54 5.51 -1.97
CA VAL A 253 21.79 5.48 -0.72
C VAL A 253 20.62 6.43 -0.86
N TRP A 254 19.42 5.94 -0.62
CA TRP A 254 18.20 6.73 -0.56
C TRP A 254 17.70 6.82 0.88
N VAL A 255 17.19 7.99 1.24
CA VAL A 255 16.50 8.22 2.52
C VAL A 255 15.16 8.85 2.20
N LEU A 256 14.09 8.23 2.64
CA LEU A 256 12.74 8.74 2.58
C LEU A 256 12.36 9.34 3.92
N ALA A 257 11.99 10.62 3.94
CA ALA A 257 11.33 11.26 5.07
C ALA A 257 9.82 11.34 4.79
N SER A 258 9.02 10.86 5.73
CA SER A 258 7.56 10.86 5.69
C SER A 258 7.06 11.74 6.83
N ALA A 259 6.40 12.85 6.50
CA ALA A 259 5.86 13.81 7.45
C ALA A 259 4.39 13.52 7.73
N TYR A 260 4.02 13.60 9.01
CA TYR A 260 2.67 13.33 9.50
C TYR A 260 2.16 14.52 10.33
N ASP A 261 0.87 14.78 10.25
CA ASP A 261 0.17 15.75 11.11
C ASP A 261 -0.10 15.19 12.52
N ALA A 262 -0.79 15.97 13.35
CA ALA A 262 -1.15 15.57 14.72
C ALA A 262 -2.15 14.40 14.76
N ASP A 263 -2.96 14.21 13.71
CA ASP A 263 -3.92 13.13 13.58
C ASP A 263 -3.29 11.85 12.98
N GLY A 264 -2.02 11.93 12.59
CA GLY A 264 -1.25 10.84 11.99
C GLY A 264 -1.45 10.68 10.49
N ASN A 265 -2.09 11.62 9.80
CA ASN A 265 -2.19 11.59 8.34
C ASN A 265 -0.87 12.01 7.70
N VAL A 266 -0.54 11.40 6.58
CA VAL A 266 0.61 11.82 5.78
C VAL A 266 0.33 13.19 5.18
N VAL A 267 1.20 14.16 5.45
CA VAL A 267 1.12 15.52 4.93
C VAL A 267 2.26 15.89 3.99
N GLY A 268 3.27 15.04 3.90
CA GLY A 268 4.39 15.27 3.01
C GLY A 268 5.36 14.11 2.95
N VAL A 269 6.05 13.99 1.83
CA VAL A 269 7.09 12.99 1.62
C VAL A 269 8.23 13.58 0.82
N ARG A 270 9.44 13.20 1.13
CA ARG A 270 10.61 13.57 0.32
C ARG A 270 11.68 12.51 0.38
N ARG A 271 12.25 12.17 -0.77
CA ARG A 271 13.40 11.30 -0.90
C ARG A 271 14.67 12.13 -1.11
N TRP A 272 15.68 11.82 -0.33
CA TRP A 272 17.04 12.27 -0.52
C TRP A 272 17.88 11.15 -1.12
N GLU A 273 18.88 11.50 -1.91
CA GLU A 273 19.74 10.55 -2.57
C GLU A 273 21.21 10.95 -2.42
N SER A 274 22.07 9.98 -2.12
CA SER A 274 23.52 10.08 -2.24
C SER A 274 24.03 9.11 -3.27
N THR A 275 24.79 9.62 -4.21
CA THR A 275 25.56 8.84 -5.20
C THR A 275 27.01 8.65 -4.80
N ALA A 276 27.42 9.15 -3.63
CA ALA A 276 28.74 8.91 -3.09
C ALA A 276 28.87 7.45 -2.66
N ALA A 277 29.89 6.78 -3.17
CA ALA A 277 30.15 5.39 -2.82
C ALA A 277 30.41 5.23 -1.30
N LEU A 278 29.71 4.30 -0.67
CA LEU A 278 29.76 4.02 0.75
C LEU A 278 30.32 2.60 0.96
N ASN A 279 31.46 2.51 1.63
CA ASN A 279 32.06 1.22 1.95
C ASN A 279 31.39 0.59 3.20
N ALA A 280 31.55 -0.71 3.36
CA ALA A 280 31.12 -1.42 4.55
C ALA A 280 31.61 -0.75 5.85
N GLY A 281 30.71 -0.57 6.82
CA GLY A 281 31.00 0.12 8.07
C GLY A 281 31.14 1.63 8.00
N ALA A 282 31.03 2.23 6.81
CA ALA A 282 31.03 3.68 6.66
C ALA A 282 29.60 4.23 6.74
N SER A 283 29.48 5.54 7.04
CA SER A 283 28.19 6.22 7.06
C SER A 283 28.19 7.48 6.20
N VAL A 284 27.04 7.81 5.63
CA VAL A 284 26.80 9.06 4.89
C VAL A 284 25.80 9.93 5.65
N ALA A 285 26.09 11.22 5.75
CA ALA A 285 25.20 12.19 6.36
C ALA A 285 24.15 12.67 5.35
N PHE A 286 22.92 12.89 5.84
CA PHE A 286 21.87 13.56 5.08
C PHE A 286 21.35 14.77 5.86
N ASN A 287 20.94 15.78 5.13
CA ASN A 287 20.23 16.94 5.66
C ASN A 287 19.39 17.54 4.52
N TYR A 288 18.05 17.55 4.72
CA TYR A 288 17.13 18.09 3.71
C TYR A 288 15.77 18.40 4.33
N PRO A 289 15.06 19.44 3.83
CA PRO A 289 13.73 19.75 4.29
C PRO A 289 12.69 18.80 3.75
N VAL A 290 11.64 18.56 4.53
CA VAL A 290 10.37 17.96 4.10
C VAL A 290 9.27 19.00 4.31
N PHE A 291 8.33 19.08 3.36
CA PHE A 291 7.27 20.08 3.35
C PHE A 291 5.92 19.43 3.53
N SER A 292 5.04 20.11 4.27
CA SER A 292 3.62 19.74 4.33
C SER A 292 2.87 20.36 3.15
N VAL A 293 1.98 19.59 2.56
CA VAL A 293 0.96 20.04 1.59
C VAL A 293 -0.42 20.14 2.24
N GLY A 294 -0.51 19.92 3.56
CA GLY A 294 -1.71 19.90 4.37
C GLY A 294 -1.53 20.63 5.71
N PRO A 295 -2.05 20.10 6.81
CA PRO A 295 -1.82 20.62 8.15
C PRO A 295 -0.34 20.60 8.56
N GLY A 296 -0.03 21.26 9.68
CA GLY A 296 1.34 21.33 10.20
C GLY A 296 1.92 19.95 10.53
N ILE A 297 3.23 19.82 10.32
CA ILE A 297 4.00 18.62 10.63
C ILE A 297 4.11 18.44 12.15
N ALA A 298 3.68 17.29 12.65
CA ALA A 298 3.83 16.90 14.05
C ALA A 298 5.00 15.93 14.26
N ARG A 299 5.28 15.05 13.27
CA ARG A 299 6.38 14.08 13.33
C ARG A 299 6.88 13.71 11.94
N VAL A 300 8.11 13.22 11.88
CA VAL A 300 8.72 12.67 10.63
C VAL A 300 9.30 11.30 10.93
N GLU A 301 9.04 10.36 10.03
CA GLU A 301 9.61 9.01 10.07
C GLU A 301 10.54 8.79 8.87
N PHE A 302 11.50 7.88 9.06
CA PHE A 302 12.54 7.62 8.06
C PHE A 302 12.54 6.17 7.60
N LEU A 303 12.70 5.98 6.30
CA LEU A 303 13.11 4.71 5.70
C LEU A 303 14.38 4.94 4.88
N ALA A 304 15.21 3.92 4.74
CA ALA A 304 16.39 4.00 3.89
C ALA A 304 16.57 2.75 3.04
N GLU A 305 17.21 2.95 1.91
CA GLU A 305 17.59 1.91 0.98
C GLU A 305 19.01 2.17 0.47
N ALA A 306 19.84 1.12 0.42
CA ALA A 306 21.17 1.18 -0.16
C ALA A 306 21.35 0.11 -1.23
N ARG A 307 21.99 0.46 -2.32
CA ARG A 307 22.24 -0.43 -3.47
C ARG A 307 23.73 -0.47 -3.83
N PRO A 308 24.21 -1.66 -4.25
CA PRO A 308 25.56 -1.87 -4.75
C PRO A 308 25.91 -1.00 -5.95
#